data_c9995bb8e0368a1802647f2908d86448
#
_entry.id   c9995bb8e0368a1802647f2908d86448
#
_cell.length_a   1.000
_cell.length_b   1.000
_cell.length_c   1.000
_cell.angle_alpha   90.00
_cell.angle_beta   90.00
_cell.angle_gamma   90.00
#
_symmetry.space_group_name_H-M   'P 1'
#
loop_
_entity.id
_entity.type
_entity.pdbx_description
1 polymer ?
#
loop_
_entity_poly.entity_id
_entity_poly.type
_entity_poly.pdbx_seq_one_letter_code
_entity_poly.pdbx_strand_id
1 'polypeptide(L)'
;MVRSCATMILPSQLPEHMAKPRPHPCFLTFFSKGECDPTISVGGILPAIGGNIRVGQSETFLTEACEYTNSFLSFFPTIGIILNIDADHLDFFKDIDDIRHSFRKFAELLPAEGALIINADTPKYEMITENLPCKVITYGLEHDAEYTATDITYDELGHATFHVLHNGEDLGTCSLKVPGIHNVSNALASIAAGQLLDLSTEVIFDGLKDFGGTDRRSSISKIGDVTIIDDYAHHPTEIEATLHAAKNYPHKKIWCVFQPHTYTRTKALLPEFAKALTLADHVVLADIYAARETDNLGISSRNLQEKIVELGTPCEYFPTFDEIENFLLENCTQGDLLITMGAGDVVNIGEQLLGK
;
A
#
# COMPACT_ATOMS: atom_id res chain seq x y z
N MET A 1 -3.67 -1.92 0.38
CA MET A 1 -2.43 -1.42 0.98
C MET A 1 -2.79 -0.37 1.99
N VAL A 2 -2.58 -0.68 3.25
CA VAL A 2 -2.97 0.21 4.32
C VAL A 2 -1.81 0.23 5.32
N ARG A 3 -0.77 0.98 5.01
CA ARG A 3 0.22 1.41 5.98
C ARG A 3 -0.17 2.79 6.48
N SER A 4 0.18 3.10 7.70
CA SER A 4 0.32 4.49 8.10
C SER A 4 1.25 5.15 7.09
N CYS A 5 0.76 6.00 6.24
CA CYS A 5 1.52 6.56 5.13
C CYS A 5 1.17 8.03 4.97
N ALA A 6 2.20 8.86 4.98
CA ALA A 6 2.08 10.26 4.62
C ALA A 6 2.89 10.51 3.34
N THR A 7 2.36 11.34 2.48
CA THR A 7 3.05 11.86 1.29
C THR A 7 3.19 13.37 1.44
N MET A 8 4.28 13.91 0.95
CA MET A 8 4.57 15.34 1.06
C MET A 8 4.85 15.94 -0.31
N ILE A 9 4.38 17.16 -0.50
CA ILE A 9 4.78 18.04 -1.59
C ILE A 9 5.52 19.20 -0.97
N LEU A 10 6.76 19.40 -1.40
CA LEU A 10 7.71 20.36 -0.85
C LEU A 10 8.15 21.34 -1.97
N PRO A 11 8.51 22.59 -1.63
CA PRO A 11 9.28 23.44 -2.55
C PRO A 11 10.68 22.84 -2.80
N SER A 12 11.23 23.01 -4.00
CA SER A 12 12.47 22.34 -4.47
C SER A 12 13.78 22.74 -3.79
N GLN A 13 13.77 23.57 -2.78
CA GLN A 13 14.99 24.03 -2.07
C GLN A 13 15.17 23.29 -0.75
N LEU A 14 15.72 22.06 -0.79
CA LEU A 14 16.09 21.30 0.40
C LEU A 14 17.61 21.03 0.48
N PRO A 15 18.20 21.02 1.70
CA PRO A 15 19.62 20.68 1.91
C PRO A 15 19.92 19.20 1.60
N GLU A 16 21.11 18.92 1.06
CA GLU A 16 21.57 17.64 0.52
C GLU A 16 21.65 16.43 1.49
N HIS A 17 21.25 16.54 2.75
CA HIS A 17 21.56 15.55 3.80
C HIS A 17 20.34 14.80 4.38
N MET A 18 19.17 14.86 3.78
CA MET A 18 17.99 14.19 4.34
C MET A 18 17.75 12.77 3.77
N ALA A 19 17.48 11.84 4.69
CA ALA A 19 17.20 10.43 4.41
C ALA A 19 15.90 10.25 3.61
N LYS A 20 15.84 9.18 2.83
CA LYS A 20 14.86 8.90 1.76
C LYS A 20 13.51 8.38 2.30
N PRO A 21 12.43 9.11 2.21
CA PRO A 21 11.07 8.60 2.38
C PRO A 21 10.40 8.22 1.06
N ARG A 22 9.26 7.55 1.14
CA ARG A 22 8.60 6.86 0.01
C ARG A 22 7.17 7.38 -0.26
N PRO A 23 6.80 8.07 -1.39
CA PRO A 23 5.43 8.44 -1.73
C PRO A 23 4.61 7.30 -2.34
N HIS A 24 3.26 7.41 -2.26
CA HIS A 24 2.37 6.49 -2.95
C HIS A 24 2.41 6.73 -4.46
N PRO A 25 2.60 5.69 -5.26
CA PRO A 25 2.90 5.81 -6.69
C PRO A 25 1.79 6.39 -7.56
N CYS A 26 0.52 6.34 -7.13
CA CYS A 26 -0.61 6.92 -7.88
C CYS A 26 -0.47 8.41 -8.16
N PHE A 27 0.22 9.16 -7.27
CA PHE A 27 0.45 10.59 -7.45
C PHE A 27 1.38 10.94 -8.61
N LEU A 28 2.12 9.95 -9.13
CA LEU A 28 3.27 10.20 -9.99
C LEU A 28 2.91 10.22 -11.47
N THR A 29 1.86 9.51 -11.86
CA THR A 29 1.54 9.29 -13.26
C THR A 29 0.93 10.50 -13.95
N PHE A 30 0.14 11.33 -13.24
CA PHE A 30 -0.40 12.53 -13.83
C PHE A 30 0.60 13.69 -13.85
N PHE A 31 1.59 13.73 -12.97
CA PHE A 31 2.67 14.72 -13.04
C PHE A 31 3.55 14.55 -14.28
N SER A 32 3.66 13.34 -14.83
CA SER A 32 4.41 13.12 -16.08
C SER A 32 3.65 13.53 -17.34
N LYS A 33 2.34 13.73 -17.26
CA LYS A 33 1.46 14.13 -18.37
C LYS A 33 1.09 15.62 -18.37
N GLY A 34 1.12 16.25 -17.19
CA GLY A 34 0.88 17.68 -17.05
C GLY A 34 2.15 18.51 -17.32
N GLU A 35 2.00 19.83 -17.36
CA GLU A 35 3.14 20.77 -17.46
C GLU A 35 4.02 20.78 -16.18
N CYS A 36 3.68 19.96 -15.17
CA CYS A 36 4.46 19.76 -13.95
C CYS A 36 5.51 18.68 -14.16
N ASP A 37 6.76 19.04 -13.99
CA ASP A 37 7.92 18.14 -14.04
C ASP A 37 8.58 18.03 -12.65
N PRO A 38 7.95 17.35 -11.66
CA PRO A 38 8.42 17.35 -10.28
C PRO A 38 9.68 16.50 -10.11
N THR A 39 10.47 16.87 -9.11
CA THR A 39 11.45 15.94 -8.53
C THR A 39 10.71 14.95 -7.67
N ILE A 40 11.02 13.66 -7.84
CA ILE A 40 10.31 12.54 -7.21
C ILE A 40 11.31 11.70 -6.43
N SER A 41 10.98 11.36 -5.19
CA SER A 41 11.73 10.39 -4.37
C SER A 41 10.75 9.40 -3.73
N VAL A 42 10.82 8.14 -4.16
CA VAL A 42 9.93 7.05 -3.74
C VAL A 42 10.73 5.88 -3.20
N GLY A 43 10.15 5.06 -2.36
CA GLY A 43 10.85 3.90 -1.78
C GLY A 43 10.82 2.64 -2.61
N GLY A 44 9.88 2.51 -3.54
CA GLY A 44 9.80 1.38 -4.47
C GLY A 44 10.32 1.76 -5.86
N ILE A 45 10.64 0.78 -6.68
CA ILE A 45 10.93 1.00 -8.10
C ILE A 45 9.62 1.30 -8.82
N LEU A 46 9.60 2.41 -9.53
CA LEU A 46 8.50 2.83 -10.39
C LEU A 46 8.91 2.68 -11.84
N PRO A 47 8.28 1.76 -12.59
CA PRO A 47 8.55 1.61 -14.02
C PRO A 47 8.37 2.92 -14.79
N ALA A 48 7.38 3.72 -14.41
CA ALA A 48 7.07 5.01 -15.06
C ALA A 48 8.22 6.04 -15.02
N ILE A 49 9.13 5.94 -14.05
CA ILE A 49 10.31 6.82 -13.93
C ILE A 49 11.64 6.06 -14.05
N GLY A 50 11.59 4.76 -14.30
CA GLY A 50 12.77 3.89 -14.44
C GLY A 50 13.60 3.72 -13.16
N GLY A 51 13.02 3.95 -11.99
CA GLY A 51 13.74 3.87 -10.72
C GLY A 51 12.93 4.37 -9.53
N ASN A 52 13.60 4.74 -8.48
CA ASN A 52 13.01 5.27 -7.26
C ASN A 52 13.28 6.76 -7.02
N ILE A 53 14.07 7.39 -7.88
CA ILE A 53 14.36 8.82 -7.86
C ILE A 53 14.30 9.34 -9.30
N ARG A 54 13.64 10.48 -9.49
CA ARG A 54 13.64 11.26 -10.73
C ARG A 54 13.86 12.73 -10.39
N VAL A 55 14.80 13.38 -11.03
CA VAL A 55 15.01 14.82 -10.89
C VAL A 55 14.20 15.52 -11.97
N GLY A 56 13.27 16.38 -11.55
CA GLY A 56 12.46 17.23 -12.42
C GLY A 56 12.99 18.66 -12.50
N GLN A 57 12.31 19.47 -13.30
CA GLN A 57 12.68 20.89 -13.52
C GLN A 57 11.72 21.87 -12.83
N SER A 58 10.57 21.38 -12.31
CA SER A 58 9.62 22.23 -11.60
C SER A 58 10.04 22.48 -10.15
N GLU A 59 9.37 23.45 -9.51
CA GLU A 59 9.56 23.75 -8.09
C GLU A 59 8.87 22.73 -7.15
N THR A 60 8.30 21.68 -7.70
CA THR A 60 7.59 20.66 -6.93
C THR A 60 8.52 19.50 -6.58
N PHE A 61 8.62 19.16 -5.31
CA PHE A 61 9.26 17.95 -4.83
C PHE A 61 8.21 17.04 -4.18
N LEU A 62 8.04 15.85 -4.73
CA LEU A 62 7.13 14.83 -4.24
C LEU A 62 7.89 13.73 -3.53
N THR A 63 7.57 13.50 -2.28
CA THR A 63 8.24 12.45 -1.50
C THR A 63 7.27 11.74 -0.56
N GLU A 64 7.53 10.46 -0.35
CA GLU A 64 6.87 9.69 0.70
C GLU A 64 7.48 10.07 2.05
N ALA A 65 6.63 10.21 3.06
CA ALA A 65 6.99 10.54 4.41
C ALA A 65 6.88 9.30 5.31
N CYS A 66 8.02 8.80 5.78
CA CYS A 66 8.06 7.64 6.66
C CYS A 66 7.81 8.09 8.12
N GLU A 67 6.78 7.52 8.74
CA GLU A 67 6.43 7.76 10.15
C GLU A 67 7.40 7.06 11.12
N TYR A 68 8.03 5.98 10.68
CA TYR A 68 8.95 5.20 11.52
C TYR A 68 10.07 6.09 12.06
N THR A 69 10.31 6.00 13.37
CA THR A 69 11.24 6.83 14.13
C THR A 69 10.96 8.34 14.01
N ASN A 70 9.75 8.73 13.69
CA ASN A 70 9.35 10.12 13.45
C ASN A 70 10.16 10.83 12.34
N SER A 71 10.69 10.08 11.36
CA SER A 71 11.54 10.63 10.31
C SER A 71 10.85 11.74 9.51
N PHE A 72 9.52 11.63 9.28
CA PHE A 72 8.73 12.61 8.56
C PHE A 72 8.63 13.98 9.26
N LEU A 73 8.90 14.05 10.56
CA LEU A 73 8.92 15.31 11.32
C LEU A 73 10.15 16.18 11.02
N SER A 74 11.11 15.67 10.27
CA SER A 74 12.29 16.43 9.83
C SER A 74 12.07 17.21 8.53
N PHE A 75 10.89 17.09 7.91
CA PHE A 75 10.56 17.81 6.69
C PHE A 75 9.76 19.10 6.97
N PHE A 76 9.64 19.93 5.95
CA PHE A 76 8.84 21.16 5.95
C PHE A 76 7.84 21.12 4.80
N PRO A 77 6.78 20.30 4.89
CA PRO A 77 5.82 20.12 3.81
C PRO A 77 4.93 21.35 3.64
N THR A 78 4.54 21.63 2.38
CA THR A 78 3.49 22.58 2.05
C THR A 78 2.14 21.87 1.93
N ILE A 79 2.15 20.64 1.40
CA ILE A 79 0.97 19.79 1.31
C ILE A 79 1.33 18.46 1.97
N GLY A 80 0.52 18.04 2.93
CA GLY A 80 0.59 16.74 3.58
C GLY A 80 -0.56 15.85 3.11
N ILE A 81 -0.30 14.57 2.90
CA ILE A 81 -1.34 13.60 2.52
C ILE A 81 -1.22 12.40 3.46
N ILE A 82 -2.30 12.11 4.19
CA ILE A 82 -2.39 10.97 5.10
C ILE A 82 -3.40 9.98 4.52
N LEU A 83 -2.88 8.82 4.07
CA LEU A 83 -3.71 7.81 3.43
C LEU A 83 -4.39 6.89 4.44
N ASN A 84 -3.66 6.52 5.49
CA ASN A 84 -4.15 5.66 6.56
C ASN A 84 -3.26 5.76 7.79
N ILE A 85 -3.83 5.40 8.96
CA ILE A 85 -3.11 5.28 10.23
C ILE A 85 -3.48 3.94 10.84
N ASP A 86 -2.51 3.06 10.94
CA ASP A 86 -2.67 1.71 11.48
C ASP A 86 -1.59 1.41 12.55
N ALA A 87 -1.80 0.37 13.33
CA ALA A 87 -0.88 -0.05 14.38
C ALA A 87 0.34 -0.76 13.76
N ASP A 88 1.28 0.00 13.21
CA ASP A 88 2.57 -0.50 12.73
C ASP A 88 3.74 0.08 13.55
N HIS A 89 4.92 -0.51 13.39
CA HIS A 89 6.14 -0.06 14.08
C HIS A 89 6.02 0.01 15.62
N LEU A 90 5.34 -0.98 16.22
CA LEU A 90 5.15 -1.09 17.67
C LEU A 90 6.45 -1.41 18.44
N ASP A 91 7.57 -1.58 17.74
CA ASP A 91 8.93 -1.55 18.26
C ASP A 91 9.41 -0.13 18.61
N PHE A 92 8.82 0.89 18.00
CA PHE A 92 9.12 2.30 18.23
C PHE A 92 7.95 3.02 18.91
N PHE A 93 6.72 2.86 18.40
CA PHE A 93 5.52 3.48 18.98
C PHE A 93 4.92 2.58 20.07
N LYS A 94 4.43 3.22 21.12
CA LYS A 94 3.81 2.52 22.24
C LYS A 94 2.47 1.85 21.84
N ASP A 95 1.64 2.56 21.11
CA ASP A 95 0.30 2.16 20.70
C ASP A 95 -0.21 3.04 19.54
N ILE A 96 -1.41 2.75 19.05
CA ILE A 96 -2.04 3.50 17.94
C ILE A 96 -2.29 4.97 18.29
N ASP A 97 -2.51 5.33 19.55
CA ASP A 97 -2.72 6.72 19.94
C ASP A 97 -1.40 7.49 19.93
N ASP A 98 -0.28 6.86 20.25
CA ASP A 98 1.07 7.42 20.08
C ASP A 98 1.39 7.69 18.60
N ILE A 99 1.01 6.76 17.71
CA ILE A 99 1.10 6.94 16.26
C ILE A 99 0.25 8.15 15.82
N ARG A 100 -1.01 8.25 16.26
CA ARG A 100 -1.89 9.40 15.96
C ARG A 100 -1.29 10.74 16.43
N HIS A 101 -0.68 10.77 17.61
CA HIS A 101 0.02 11.96 18.09
C HIS A 101 1.22 12.33 17.19
N SER A 102 1.92 11.35 16.66
CA SER A 102 3.00 11.59 15.70
C SER A 102 2.47 12.18 14.39
N PHE A 103 1.38 11.64 13.84
CA PHE A 103 0.72 12.21 12.66
C PHE A 103 0.12 13.60 12.92
N ARG A 104 -0.37 13.87 14.15
CA ARG A 104 -0.78 15.21 14.55
C ARG A 104 0.40 16.21 14.47
N LYS A 105 1.56 15.85 15.01
CA LYS A 105 2.78 16.66 14.90
C LYS A 105 3.19 16.89 13.46
N PHE A 106 3.05 15.87 12.59
CA PHE A 106 3.31 16.03 11.17
C PHE A 106 2.36 17.04 10.53
N ALA A 107 1.06 16.97 10.83
CA ALA A 107 0.07 17.91 10.33
C ALA A 107 0.34 19.36 10.81
N GLU A 108 0.87 19.54 12.01
CA GLU A 108 1.25 20.84 12.57
C GLU A 108 2.48 21.49 11.90
N LEU A 109 3.24 20.72 11.08
CA LEU A 109 4.33 21.29 10.28
C LEU A 109 3.82 22.06 9.06
N LEU A 110 2.55 21.86 8.67
CA LEU A 110 1.97 22.51 7.48
C LEU A 110 1.74 24.00 7.73
N PRO A 111 2.20 24.88 6.82
CA PRO A 111 1.97 26.31 6.94
C PRO A 111 0.49 26.68 6.74
N ALA A 112 0.08 27.86 7.16
CA ALA A 112 -1.31 28.31 7.05
C ALA A 112 -1.83 28.36 5.60
N GLU A 113 -0.97 28.63 4.65
CA GLU A 113 -1.23 28.62 3.19
C GLU A 113 -1.13 27.22 2.58
N GLY A 114 -0.75 26.22 3.35
CA GLY A 114 -0.64 24.83 2.92
C GLY A 114 -1.95 24.06 3.03
N ALA A 115 -1.87 22.74 2.85
CA ALA A 115 -3.04 21.86 2.97
C ALA A 115 -2.68 20.48 3.55
N LEU A 116 -3.63 19.92 4.28
CA LEU A 116 -3.65 18.52 4.69
C LEU A 116 -4.77 17.79 3.94
N ILE A 117 -4.43 16.75 3.21
CA ILE A 117 -5.38 15.81 2.59
C ILE A 117 -5.40 14.56 3.48
N ILE A 118 -6.58 14.18 3.99
CA ILE A 118 -6.69 13.08 4.95
C ILE A 118 -7.89 12.19 4.68
N ASN A 119 -7.71 10.89 4.88
CA ASN A 119 -8.78 9.90 4.77
C ASN A 119 -9.74 9.99 5.96
N ALA A 120 -11.00 10.35 5.71
CA ALA A 120 -12.06 10.44 6.70
C ALA A 120 -12.51 9.06 7.23
N ASP A 121 -12.19 7.97 6.53
CA ASP A 121 -12.45 6.62 7.02
C ASP A 121 -11.42 6.18 8.08
N THR A 122 -10.36 6.96 8.30
CA THR A 122 -9.39 6.71 9.37
C THR A 122 -9.99 7.00 10.74
N PRO A 123 -10.08 6.02 11.65
CA PRO A 123 -10.69 6.22 12.96
C PRO A 123 -10.01 7.35 13.74
N LYS A 124 -10.82 8.30 14.26
CA LYS A 124 -10.36 9.46 15.04
C LYS A 124 -9.46 10.43 14.25
N TYR A 125 -9.63 10.54 12.93
CA TYR A 125 -8.85 11.48 12.11
C TYR A 125 -9.03 12.94 12.58
N GLU A 126 -10.14 13.27 13.23
CA GLU A 126 -10.41 14.59 13.79
C GLU A 126 -9.34 15.02 14.83
N MET A 127 -8.78 14.07 15.58
CA MET A 127 -7.66 14.36 16.51
C MET A 127 -6.44 14.94 15.80
N ILE A 128 -6.29 14.64 14.49
CA ILE A 128 -5.18 15.11 13.67
C ILE A 128 -5.52 16.46 13.02
N THR A 129 -6.79 16.69 12.68
CA THR A 129 -7.21 17.85 11.91
C THR A 129 -7.66 19.03 12.75
N GLU A 130 -8.04 18.79 14.02
CA GLU A 130 -8.59 19.82 14.91
C GLU A 130 -7.65 21.03 15.06
N ASN A 131 -8.19 22.26 14.81
CA ASN A 131 -7.46 23.53 14.97
C ASN A 131 -6.14 23.63 14.19
N LEU A 132 -6.00 22.95 13.03
CA LEU A 132 -4.87 23.19 12.13
C LEU A 132 -4.97 24.58 11.48
N PRO A 133 -3.84 25.27 11.25
CA PRO A 133 -3.86 26.56 10.56
C PRO A 133 -4.08 26.43 9.05
N CYS A 134 -3.72 25.29 8.46
CA CYS A 134 -3.81 25.01 7.03
C CYS A 134 -5.22 24.56 6.61
N LYS A 135 -5.45 24.54 5.29
CA LYS A 135 -6.66 23.93 4.71
C LYS A 135 -6.68 22.43 4.98
N VAL A 136 -7.78 21.90 5.47
CA VAL A 136 -8.03 20.45 5.59
C VAL A 136 -8.97 20.03 4.46
N ILE A 137 -8.57 19.01 3.71
CA ILE A 137 -9.34 18.39 2.62
C ILE A 137 -9.54 16.92 3.00
N THR A 138 -10.79 16.49 3.07
CA THR A 138 -11.12 15.11 3.41
C THR A 138 -11.46 14.30 2.16
N TYR A 139 -11.15 13.02 2.20
CA TYR A 139 -11.65 12.04 1.22
C TYR A 139 -12.01 10.74 1.94
N GLY A 140 -12.93 9.98 1.37
CA GLY A 140 -13.37 8.73 1.97
C GLY A 140 -14.34 7.96 1.09
N LEU A 141 -14.58 6.69 1.46
CA LEU A 141 -15.51 5.79 0.79
C LEU A 141 -16.73 5.45 1.67
N GLU A 142 -16.55 5.47 3.00
CA GLU A 142 -17.54 5.04 3.99
C GLU A 142 -18.14 6.20 4.78
N HIS A 143 -17.40 7.29 4.95
CA HIS A 143 -17.80 8.47 5.71
C HIS A 143 -17.93 9.70 4.82
N ASP A 144 -18.74 10.67 5.27
CA ASP A 144 -18.86 11.96 4.60
C ASP A 144 -17.52 12.66 4.47
N ALA A 145 -17.17 13.05 3.24
CA ALA A 145 -15.91 13.70 2.92
C ALA A 145 -16.07 14.64 1.71
N GLU A 146 -15.11 15.56 1.52
CA GLU A 146 -15.12 16.46 0.36
C GLU A 146 -15.00 15.68 -0.96
N TYR A 147 -14.13 14.64 -1.00
CA TYR A 147 -14.00 13.75 -2.15
C TYR A 147 -14.50 12.35 -1.82
N THR A 148 -15.43 11.86 -2.62
CA THR A 148 -16.02 10.52 -2.47
C THR A 148 -16.12 9.82 -3.82
N ALA A 149 -16.36 8.51 -3.80
CA ALA A 149 -16.60 7.72 -5.00
C ALA A 149 -17.96 7.01 -4.93
N THR A 150 -18.67 6.96 -6.07
CA THR A 150 -19.93 6.23 -6.22
C THR A 150 -19.90 5.31 -7.43
N ASP A 151 -20.86 4.40 -7.51
CA ASP A 151 -21.04 3.47 -8.64
C ASP A 151 -19.75 2.67 -8.98
N ILE A 152 -19.06 2.24 -7.91
CA ILE A 152 -17.80 1.49 -8.06
C ILE A 152 -18.09 0.12 -8.66
N THR A 153 -17.54 -0.14 -9.83
CA THR A 153 -17.62 -1.41 -10.55
C THR A 153 -16.22 -1.96 -10.81
N TYR A 154 -16.13 -3.26 -11.02
CA TYR A 154 -14.85 -3.94 -11.27
C TYR A 154 -14.93 -4.76 -12.55
N ASP A 155 -13.83 -4.77 -13.30
CA ASP A 155 -13.65 -5.71 -14.41
C ASP A 155 -13.19 -7.09 -13.91
N GLU A 156 -12.96 -8.03 -14.85
CA GLU A 156 -12.52 -9.41 -14.53
C GLU A 156 -11.13 -9.47 -13.86
N LEU A 157 -10.36 -8.40 -13.91
CA LEU A 157 -9.05 -8.27 -13.28
C LEU A 157 -9.12 -7.46 -11.97
N GLY A 158 -10.33 -7.10 -11.51
CA GLY A 158 -10.52 -6.32 -10.30
C GLY A 158 -10.15 -4.83 -10.43
N HIS A 159 -9.98 -4.34 -11.66
CA HIS A 159 -9.74 -2.92 -11.91
C HIS A 159 -11.03 -2.13 -11.72
N ALA A 160 -10.95 -1.07 -10.92
CA ALA A 160 -12.11 -0.27 -10.58
C ALA A 160 -12.43 0.80 -11.63
N THR A 161 -13.73 1.00 -11.87
CA THR A 161 -14.28 2.18 -12.54
C THR A 161 -15.36 2.78 -11.64
N PHE A 162 -15.34 4.09 -11.42
CA PHE A 162 -16.20 4.77 -10.46
C PHE A 162 -16.40 6.24 -10.82
N HIS A 163 -17.50 6.83 -10.34
CA HIS A 163 -17.74 8.27 -10.40
C HIS A 163 -17.07 8.95 -9.21
N VAL A 164 -16.44 10.10 -9.47
CA VAL A 164 -15.77 10.91 -8.45
C VAL A 164 -16.66 12.09 -8.12
N LEU A 165 -16.99 12.27 -6.85
CA LEU A 165 -17.73 13.42 -6.36
C LEU A 165 -16.82 14.35 -5.54
N HIS A 166 -16.95 15.67 -5.77
CA HIS A 166 -16.34 16.70 -4.93
C HIS A 166 -17.43 17.59 -4.36
N ASN A 167 -17.63 17.55 -3.05
CA ASN A 167 -18.73 18.22 -2.37
C ASN A 167 -20.12 17.93 -2.99
N GLY A 168 -20.31 16.68 -3.47
CA GLY A 168 -21.53 16.23 -4.11
C GLY A 168 -21.65 16.55 -5.60
N GLU A 169 -20.74 17.32 -6.20
CA GLU A 169 -20.69 17.57 -7.63
C GLU A 169 -19.90 16.47 -8.35
N ASP A 170 -20.47 15.90 -9.42
CA ASP A 170 -19.83 14.86 -10.22
C ASP A 170 -18.70 15.44 -11.08
N LEU A 171 -17.48 14.99 -10.82
CA LEU A 171 -16.28 15.33 -11.61
C LEU A 171 -16.11 14.44 -12.84
N GLY A 172 -16.87 13.35 -12.95
CA GLY A 172 -16.82 12.38 -14.03
C GLY A 172 -16.33 11.00 -13.60
N THR A 173 -16.10 10.14 -14.58
CA THR A 173 -15.73 8.73 -14.40
C THR A 173 -14.22 8.53 -14.41
N CYS A 174 -13.69 7.94 -13.35
CA CYS A 174 -12.28 7.53 -13.23
C CYS A 174 -12.18 6.01 -13.36
N SER A 175 -11.12 5.52 -14.04
CA SER A 175 -10.81 4.09 -14.16
C SER A 175 -9.37 3.83 -13.77
N LEU A 176 -9.12 2.72 -13.07
CA LEU A 176 -7.79 2.30 -12.61
C LEU A 176 -7.36 1.02 -13.32
N LYS A 177 -6.05 0.80 -13.45
CA LYS A 177 -5.44 -0.47 -13.90
C LYS A 177 -4.84 -1.26 -12.74
N VAL A 178 -5.08 -0.81 -11.51
CA VAL A 178 -4.64 -1.50 -10.29
C VAL A 178 -5.87 -1.99 -9.52
N PRO A 179 -5.86 -3.23 -9.03
CA PRO A 179 -7.02 -3.83 -8.39
C PRO A 179 -7.21 -3.35 -6.95
N GLY A 180 -8.45 -3.47 -6.46
CA GLY A 180 -8.79 -3.33 -5.04
C GLY A 180 -9.34 -1.96 -4.65
N ILE A 181 -10.31 -2.00 -3.71
CA ILE A 181 -11.03 -0.82 -3.22
C ILE A 181 -10.10 0.23 -2.58
N HIS A 182 -9.01 -0.20 -1.94
CA HIS A 182 -8.03 0.70 -1.36
C HIS A 182 -7.35 1.60 -2.43
N ASN A 183 -7.23 1.13 -3.69
CA ASN A 183 -6.70 1.95 -4.77
C ASN A 183 -7.72 3.00 -5.25
N VAL A 184 -9.03 2.76 -5.08
CA VAL A 184 -10.05 3.79 -5.26
C VAL A 184 -9.87 4.90 -4.22
N SER A 185 -9.71 4.55 -2.94
CA SER A 185 -9.42 5.50 -1.86
C SER A 185 -8.13 6.30 -2.13
N ASN A 186 -7.04 5.63 -2.53
CA ASN A 186 -5.79 6.29 -2.91
C ASN A 186 -5.93 7.22 -4.12
N ALA A 187 -6.78 6.85 -5.08
CA ALA A 187 -7.09 7.70 -6.24
C ALA A 187 -7.81 8.99 -5.83
N LEU A 188 -8.77 8.93 -4.88
CA LEU A 188 -9.43 10.12 -4.34
C LEU A 188 -8.43 11.09 -3.73
N ALA A 189 -7.48 10.60 -2.92
CA ALA A 189 -6.41 11.42 -2.37
C ALA A 189 -5.56 12.07 -3.48
N SER A 190 -5.27 11.30 -4.55
CA SER A 190 -4.52 11.77 -5.70
C SER A 190 -5.26 12.84 -6.48
N ILE A 191 -6.57 12.69 -6.66
CA ILE A 191 -7.43 13.66 -7.34
C ILE A 191 -7.48 14.96 -6.53
N ALA A 192 -7.68 14.87 -5.20
CA ALA A 192 -7.66 16.04 -4.32
C ALA A 192 -6.33 16.80 -4.41
N ALA A 193 -5.20 16.09 -4.42
CA ALA A 193 -3.88 16.72 -4.55
C ALA A 193 -3.66 17.34 -5.95
N GLY A 194 -4.10 16.66 -7.01
CA GLY A 194 -4.00 17.18 -8.36
C GLY A 194 -4.80 18.46 -8.57
N GLN A 195 -6.04 18.50 -8.07
CA GLN A 195 -6.88 19.70 -8.13
C GLN A 195 -6.33 20.84 -7.26
N LEU A 196 -5.72 20.54 -6.11
CA LEU A 196 -5.05 21.55 -5.28
C LEU A 196 -3.83 22.18 -5.99
N LEU A 197 -3.25 21.47 -6.96
CA LEU A 197 -2.14 21.94 -7.81
C LEU A 197 -2.62 22.50 -9.16
N ASP A 198 -3.92 22.82 -9.27
CA ASP A 198 -4.55 23.41 -10.47
C ASP A 198 -4.45 22.54 -11.74
N LEU A 199 -4.28 21.20 -11.58
CA LEU A 199 -4.33 20.28 -12.70
C LEU A 199 -5.79 20.05 -13.14
N SER A 200 -6.04 19.95 -14.44
CA SER A 200 -7.37 19.61 -14.94
C SER A 200 -7.77 18.18 -14.57
N THR A 201 -9.07 17.96 -14.33
CA THR A 201 -9.62 16.64 -14.01
C THR A 201 -9.26 15.60 -15.08
N GLU A 202 -9.25 16.00 -16.35
CA GLU A 202 -8.89 15.12 -17.48
C GLU A 202 -7.44 14.62 -17.36
N VAL A 203 -6.49 15.51 -17.08
CA VAL A 203 -5.06 15.15 -16.88
C VAL A 203 -4.89 14.22 -15.70
N ILE A 204 -5.61 14.46 -14.59
CA ILE A 204 -5.57 13.63 -13.39
C ILE A 204 -6.11 12.23 -13.69
N PHE A 205 -7.29 12.13 -14.32
CA PHE A 205 -7.94 10.84 -14.64
C PHE A 205 -7.13 10.02 -15.64
N ASP A 206 -6.58 10.66 -16.67
CA ASP A 206 -5.70 10.01 -17.64
C ASP A 206 -4.41 9.46 -16.97
N GLY A 207 -3.84 10.24 -16.05
CA GLY A 207 -2.69 9.79 -15.26
C GLY A 207 -3.01 8.58 -14.38
N LEU A 208 -4.13 8.61 -13.68
CA LEU A 208 -4.58 7.49 -12.85
C LEU A 208 -4.89 6.23 -13.68
N LYS A 209 -5.51 6.40 -14.83
CA LYS A 209 -5.79 5.30 -15.78
C LYS A 209 -4.52 4.66 -16.33
N ASP A 210 -3.45 5.42 -16.51
CA ASP A 210 -2.18 4.89 -17.01
C ASP A 210 -1.29 4.29 -15.90
N PHE A 211 -1.64 4.49 -14.64
CA PHE A 211 -0.91 3.92 -13.54
C PHE A 211 -1.07 2.40 -13.49
N GLY A 212 0.00 1.66 -13.79
CA GLY A 212 0.06 0.20 -13.78
C GLY A 212 0.57 -0.43 -12.48
N GLY A 213 0.72 0.37 -11.41
CA GLY A 213 1.28 -0.13 -10.15
C GLY A 213 2.79 0.13 -10.01
N THR A 214 3.36 -0.42 -8.95
CA THR A 214 4.82 -0.46 -8.70
C THR A 214 5.31 -1.88 -8.83
N ASP A 215 6.58 -2.07 -9.17
CA ASP A 215 7.21 -3.38 -9.11
C ASP A 215 7.04 -4.00 -7.72
N ARG A 216 6.78 -5.31 -7.69
CA ARG A 216 6.51 -6.09 -6.48
C ARG A 216 5.22 -5.69 -5.74
N ARG A 217 4.20 -5.17 -6.48
CA ARG A 217 2.86 -4.97 -5.96
C ARG A 217 1.87 -5.50 -6.98
N SER A 218 1.33 -6.70 -6.69
CA SER A 218 0.43 -7.44 -7.58
C SER A 218 1.01 -7.63 -8.99
N SER A 219 2.32 -7.92 -9.10
CA SER A 219 2.95 -8.28 -10.37
C SER A 219 2.38 -9.60 -10.86
N ILE A 220 1.69 -9.58 -12.01
CA ILE A 220 0.98 -10.76 -12.55
C ILE A 220 1.85 -11.42 -13.61
N SER A 221 2.09 -12.72 -13.44
CA SER A 221 2.77 -13.59 -14.39
C SER A 221 1.97 -14.88 -14.58
N LYS A 222 2.24 -15.62 -15.64
CA LYS A 222 1.58 -16.92 -15.89
C LYS A 222 2.59 -17.99 -16.23
N ILE A 223 2.38 -19.17 -15.68
CA ILE A 223 3.05 -20.40 -16.11
C ILE A 223 1.99 -21.42 -16.49
N GLY A 224 1.89 -21.75 -17.79
CA GLY A 224 0.74 -22.50 -18.31
C GLY A 224 -0.57 -21.79 -17.97
N ASP A 225 -1.48 -22.48 -17.28
CA ASP A 225 -2.76 -21.94 -16.82
C ASP A 225 -2.78 -21.57 -15.32
N VAL A 226 -1.63 -21.53 -14.65
CA VAL A 226 -1.49 -21.02 -13.30
C VAL A 226 -1.14 -19.54 -13.38
N THR A 227 -1.93 -18.70 -12.72
CA THR A 227 -1.62 -17.27 -12.58
C THR A 227 -0.80 -17.08 -11.30
N ILE A 228 0.33 -16.40 -11.40
CA ILE A 228 1.20 -16.07 -10.26
C ILE A 228 1.13 -14.56 -10.01
N ILE A 229 0.80 -14.18 -8.78
CA ILE A 229 0.81 -12.80 -8.31
C ILE A 229 1.89 -12.69 -7.24
N ASP A 230 2.82 -11.75 -7.39
CA ASP A 230 3.73 -11.36 -6.30
C ASP A 230 3.24 -10.07 -5.65
N ASP A 231 3.11 -10.08 -4.32
CA ASP A 231 2.68 -8.91 -3.56
C ASP A 231 3.56 -8.69 -2.33
N TYR A 232 3.88 -7.44 -2.07
CA TYR A 232 4.73 -7.02 -0.96
C TYR A 232 4.00 -6.96 0.39
N ALA A 233 2.70 -7.27 0.42
CA ALA A 233 1.87 -7.23 1.62
C ALA A 233 2.50 -8.04 2.77
N HIS A 234 2.61 -7.43 3.94
CA HIS A 234 3.25 -8.03 5.12
C HIS A 234 2.64 -7.51 6.43
N HIS A 235 1.52 -6.81 6.36
CA HIS A 235 0.65 -6.44 7.49
C HIS A 235 -0.72 -7.09 7.29
N PRO A 236 -1.45 -7.53 8.36
CA PRO A 236 -2.75 -8.20 8.23
C PRO A 236 -3.73 -7.46 7.32
N THR A 237 -3.86 -6.15 7.46
CA THR A 237 -4.74 -5.31 6.63
C THR A 237 -4.36 -5.32 5.16
N GLU A 238 -3.04 -5.32 4.84
CA GLU A 238 -2.55 -5.44 3.46
C GLU A 238 -2.88 -6.82 2.87
N ILE A 239 -2.68 -7.88 3.67
CA ILE A 239 -2.99 -9.27 3.30
C ILE A 239 -4.47 -9.43 2.99
N GLU A 240 -5.34 -8.91 3.86
CA GLU A 240 -6.79 -8.93 3.64
C GLU A 240 -7.14 -8.22 2.32
N ALA A 241 -6.60 -7.04 2.08
CA ALA A 241 -6.85 -6.27 0.86
C ALA A 241 -6.41 -7.02 -0.40
N THR A 242 -5.21 -7.61 -0.40
CA THR A 242 -4.68 -8.39 -1.52
C THR A 242 -5.50 -9.65 -1.77
N LEU A 243 -5.84 -10.42 -0.73
CA LEU A 243 -6.63 -11.64 -0.88
C LEU A 243 -8.08 -11.35 -1.29
N HIS A 244 -8.68 -10.25 -0.83
CA HIS A 244 -9.98 -9.81 -1.34
C HIS A 244 -9.93 -9.42 -2.81
N ALA A 245 -8.89 -8.69 -3.25
CA ALA A 245 -8.70 -8.37 -4.66
C ALA A 245 -8.48 -9.63 -5.50
N ALA A 246 -7.73 -10.60 -4.99
CA ALA A 246 -7.44 -11.87 -5.65
C ALA A 246 -8.70 -12.69 -5.95
N LYS A 247 -9.75 -12.60 -5.12
CA LYS A 247 -11.04 -13.28 -5.36
C LYS A 247 -11.75 -12.84 -6.63
N ASN A 248 -11.40 -11.67 -7.16
CA ASN A 248 -11.98 -11.17 -8.41
C ASN A 248 -11.29 -11.76 -9.66
N TYR A 249 -10.12 -12.39 -9.53
CA TYR A 249 -9.45 -13.06 -10.63
C TYR A 249 -10.09 -14.42 -10.90
N PRO A 250 -10.15 -14.87 -12.18
CA PRO A 250 -10.56 -16.23 -12.48
C PRO A 250 -9.63 -17.25 -11.82
N HIS A 251 -10.13 -18.08 -10.94
CA HIS A 251 -9.36 -19.09 -10.23
C HIS A 251 -10.22 -20.30 -9.83
N LYS A 252 -9.57 -21.44 -9.61
CA LYS A 252 -10.18 -22.62 -8.94
C LYS A 252 -9.91 -22.58 -7.44
N LYS A 253 -8.65 -22.36 -7.07
CA LYS A 253 -8.19 -22.19 -5.68
C LYS A 253 -7.20 -21.04 -5.61
N ILE A 254 -7.19 -20.36 -4.47
CA ILE A 254 -6.19 -19.34 -4.11
C ILE A 254 -5.18 -20.00 -3.17
N TRP A 255 -3.93 -20.13 -3.64
CA TRP A 255 -2.77 -20.51 -2.86
C TRP A 255 -2.05 -19.26 -2.42
N CYS A 256 -1.83 -19.11 -1.10
CA CYS A 256 -1.05 -17.98 -0.55
C CYS A 256 0.24 -18.49 0.08
N VAL A 257 1.36 -18.22 -0.56
CA VAL A 257 2.70 -18.44 0.03
C VAL A 257 3.09 -17.18 0.77
N PHE A 258 3.12 -17.25 2.09
CA PHE A 258 3.36 -16.09 2.93
C PHE A 258 4.66 -16.22 3.72
N GLN A 259 5.49 -15.16 3.64
CA GLN A 259 6.68 -15.00 4.48
C GLN A 259 6.41 -13.91 5.53
N PRO A 260 6.21 -14.26 6.81
CA PRO A 260 6.07 -13.25 7.85
C PRO A 260 7.33 -12.37 7.93
N HIS A 261 7.14 -11.08 8.18
CA HIS A 261 8.24 -10.12 8.24
C HIS A 261 8.39 -9.57 9.65
N THR A 262 9.53 -9.85 10.27
CA THR A 262 10.00 -9.62 11.65
C THR A 262 9.27 -10.44 12.72
N TYR A 263 10.04 -10.85 13.73
CA TYR A 263 9.53 -11.61 14.88
C TYR A 263 8.61 -10.73 15.73
N THR A 264 8.98 -9.48 15.96
CA THR A 264 8.19 -8.53 16.77
C THR A 264 6.78 -8.36 16.20
N ARG A 265 6.66 -8.06 14.89
CA ARG A 265 5.37 -7.89 14.23
C ARG A 265 4.56 -9.18 14.20
N THR A 266 5.20 -10.30 13.85
CA THR A 266 4.53 -11.62 13.80
C THR A 266 3.95 -11.99 15.16
N LYS A 267 4.70 -11.74 16.24
CA LYS A 267 4.23 -12.01 17.61
C LYS A 267 3.10 -11.09 18.04
N ALA A 268 3.22 -9.79 17.75
CA ALA A 268 2.25 -8.78 18.17
C ALA A 268 0.90 -8.92 17.46
N LEU A 269 0.89 -9.34 16.18
CA LEU A 269 -0.29 -9.44 15.33
C LEU A 269 -0.64 -10.88 14.92
N LEU A 270 -0.24 -11.85 15.72
CA LEU A 270 -0.41 -13.28 15.38
C LEU A 270 -1.87 -13.67 15.10
N PRO A 271 -2.86 -13.28 15.91
CA PRO A 271 -4.27 -13.57 15.64
C PRO A 271 -4.79 -12.90 14.36
N GLU A 272 -4.39 -11.66 14.13
CA GLU A 272 -4.78 -10.85 12.96
C GLU A 272 -4.21 -11.45 11.68
N PHE A 273 -2.92 -11.86 11.69
CA PHE A 273 -2.31 -12.58 10.58
C PHE A 273 -3.05 -13.87 10.26
N ALA A 274 -3.32 -14.68 11.29
CA ALA A 274 -4.03 -15.93 11.08
C ALA A 274 -5.40 -15.70 10.46
N LYS A 275 -6.17 -14.71 10.96
CA LYS A 275 -7.48 -14.36 10.41
C LYS A 275 -7.39 -13.88 8.96
N ALA A 276 -6.47 -12.96 8.65
CA ALA A 276 -6.30 -12.43 7.30
C ALA A 276 -5.98 -13.54 6.28
N LEU A 277 -5.09 -14.45 6.63
CA LEU A 277 -4.66 -15.55 5.76
C LEU A 277 -5.76 -16.60 5.52
N THR A 278 -6.79 -16.70 6.35
CA THR A 278 -7.94 -17.60 6.08
C THR A 278 -8.78 -17.19 4.88
N LEU A 279 -8.53 -16.05 4.27
CA LEU A 279 -9.18 -15.64 3.02
C LEU A 279 -8.66 -16.41 1.79
N ALA A 280 -7.49 -17.05 1.89
CA ALA A 280 -6.99 -18.00 0.89
C ALA A 280 -7.60 -19.40 1.11
N ASP A 281 -7.67 -20.21 0.04
CA ASP A 281 -8.12 -21.61 0.14
C ASP A 281 -7.03 -22.51 0.72
N HIS A 282 -5.76 -22.15 0.57
CA HIS A 282 -4.60 -22.88 1.06
C HIS A 282 -3.45 -21.92 1.36
N VAL A 283 -2.83 -22.07 2.52
CA VAL A 283 -1.70 -21.24 2.93
C VAL A 283 -0.43 -22.07 3.01
N VAL A 284 0.68 -21.52 2.53
CA VAL A 284 2.02 -22.09 2.69
C VAL A 284 2.90 -21.03 3.36
N LEU A 285 3.50 -21.38 4.50
CA LEU A 285 4.33 -20.45 5.24
C LEU A 285 5.81 -20.76 5.03
N ALA A 286 6.59 -19.72 4.76
CA ALA A 286 8.04 -19.72 4.86
C ALA A 286 8.50 -19.36 6.28
N ASP A 287 9.80 -19.47 6.56
CA ASP A 287 10.40 -18.95 7.79
C ASP A 287 10.20 -17.42 7.89
N ILE A 288 10.12 -16.93 9.14
CA ILE A 288 10.03 -15.49 9.41
C ILE A 288 11.29 -14.80 8.88
N TYR A 289 11.11 -13.79 8.03
CA TYR A 289 12.21 -12.92 7.60
C TYR A 289 12.58 -11.97 8.73
N ALA A 290 13.71 -12.22 9.37
CA ALA A 290 14.15 -11.53 10.59
C ALA A 290 14.48 -10.04 10.35
N ALA A 291 14.84 -9.64 9.12
CA ALA A 291 15.34 -8.30 8.77
C ALA A 291 16.52 -7.88 9.68
N ARG A 292 16.27 -7.00 10.65
CA ARG A 292 17.30 -6.48 11.58
C ARG A 292 17.24 -7.14 12.95
N GLU A 293 16.26 -8.00 13.20
CA GLU A 293 16.06 -8.62 14.50
C GLU A 293 17.00 -9.81 14.69
N THR A 294 17.58 -9.92 15.86
CA THR A 294 18.51 -11.01 16.24
C THR A 294 17.91 -11.97 17.25
N ASP A 295 16.80 -11.57 17.92
CA ASP A 295 16.06 -12.39 18.86
C ASP A 295 14.73 -12.82 18.22
N ASN A 296 14.46 -14.13 18.23
CA ASN A 296 13.22 -14.66 17.69
C ASN A 296 12.01 -14.52 18.63
N LEU A 297 12.19 -13.94 19.81
CA LEU A 297 11.14 -13.71 20.81
C LEU A 297 10.31 -14.94 21.19
N GLY A 298 10.80 -16.15 20.90
CA GLY A 298 10.09 -17.41 21.06
C GLY A 298 8.92 -17.61 20.08
N ILE A 299 8.90 -16.92 18.94
CA ILE A 299 7.90 -17.04 17.88
C ILE A 299 8.52 -17.66 16.62
N SER A 300 7.74 -18.43 15.87
CA SER A 300 8.09 -19.00 14.58
C SER A 300 6.87 -19.08 13.68
N SER A 301 7.07 -19.33 12.39
CA SER A 301 5.96 -19.55 11.45
C SER A 301 5.07 -20.75 11.83
N ARG A 302 5.56 -21.71 12.63
CA ARG A 302 4.75 -22.82 13.15
C ARG A 302 3.63 -22.33 14.08
N ASN A 303 3.88 -21.29 14.88
CA ASN A 303 2.84 -20.73 15.73
C ASN A 303 1.73 -20.07 14.90
N LEU A 304 2.08 -19.46 13.76
CA LEU A 304 1.11 -18.91 12.82
C LEU A 304 0.36 -20.04 12.11
N GLN A 305 1.05 -21.10 11.67
CA GLN A 305 0.45 -22.29 11.08
C GLN A 305 -0.63 -22.90 11.99
N GLU A 306 -0.28 -23.13 13.26
CA GLU A 306 -1.23 -23.68 14.25
C GLU A 306 -2.50 -22.84 14.33
N LYS A 307 -2.37 -21.49 14.36
CA LYS A 307 -3.50 -20.58 14.44
C LYS A 307 -4.36 -20.59 13.18
N ILE A 308 -3.78 -20.66 11.99
CA ILE A 308 -4.51 -20.73 10.72
C ILE A 308 -5.30 -22.05 10.64
N VAL A 309 -4.68 -23.17 11.01
CA VAL A 309 -5.33 -24.48 11.03
C VAL A 309 -6.46 -24.53 12.08
N GLU A 310 -6.28 -23.93 13.25
CA GLU A 310 -7.35 -23.78 14.27
C GLU A 310 -8.58 -23.02 13.71
N LEU A 311 -8.37 -22.09 12.77
CA LEU A 311 -9.44 -21.34 12.11
C LEU A 311 -10.05 -22.08 10.91
N GLY A 312 -9.53 -23.28 10.57
CA GLY A 312 -10.10 -24.18 9.57
C GLY A 312 -9.53 -24.07 8.16
N THR A 313 -8.48 -23.28 7.94
CA THR A 313 -7.81 -23.17 6.63
C THR A 313 -6.61 -24.12 6.57
N PRO A 314 -6.46 -24.93 5.51
CA PRO A 314 -5.26 -25.75 5.29
C PRO A 314 -4.01 -24.88 5.26
N CYS A 315 -2.99 -25.26 6.02
CA CYS A 315 -1.75 -24.51 6.10
C CYS A 315 -0.55 -25.42 6.31
N GLU A 316 0.42 -25.35 5.43
CA GLU A 316 1.72 -26.00 5.53
C GLU A 316 2.81 -24.97 5.87
N TYR A 317 3.86 -25.46 6.51
CA TYR A 317 5.06 -24.69 6.78
C TYR A 317 6.30 -25.48 6.31
N PHE A 318 7.16 -24.79 5.57
CA PHE A 318 8.46 -25.33 5.15
C PHE A 318 9.58 -24.33 5.47
N PRO A 319 10.74 -24.82 5.96
CA PRO A 319 11.85 -23.95 6.34
C PRO A 319 12.65 -23.41 5.15
N THR A 320 12.54 -24.02 3.96
CA THR A 320 13.28 -23.62 2.76
C THR A 320 12.37 -23.36 1.57
N PHE A 321 12.79 -22.49 0.68
CA PHE A 321 12.05 -22.18 -0.55
C PHE A 321 11.99 -23.38 -1.49
N ASP A 322 13.04 -24.17 -1.58
CA ASP A 322 13.07 -25.40 -2.40
C ASP A 322 11.97 -26.39 -1.97
N GLU A 323 11.73 -26.54 -0.66
CA GLU A 323 10.65 -27.38 -0.17
C GLU A 323 9.25 -26.81 -0.50
N ILE A 324 9.10 -25.48 -0.42
CA ILE A 324 7.87 -24.79 -0.83
C ILE A 324 7.61 -25.00 -2.32
N GLU A 325 8.61 -24.78 -3.17
CA GLU A 325 8.51 -24.92 -4.62
C GLU A 325 8.14 -26.35 -5.02
N ASN A 326 8.81 -27.35 -4.46
CA ASN A 326 8.48 -28.75 -4.69
C ASN A 326 7.06 -29.08 -4.29
N PHE A 327 6.61 -28.61 -3.12
CA PHE A 327 5.24 -28.79 -2.67
C PHE A 327 4.23 -28.12 -3.60
N LEU A 328 4.49 -26.93 -4.08
CA LEU A 328 3.61 -26.20 -5.02
C LEU A 328 3.55 -26.91 -6.38
N LEU A 329 4.68 -27.40 -6.90
CA LEU A 329 4.73 -28.14 -8.16
C LEU A 329 3.92 -29.44 -8.12
N GLU A 330 3.83 -30.07 -6.95
CA GLU A 330 3.05 -31.30 -6.76
C GLU A 330 1.55 -31.05 -6.56
N ASN A 331 1.16 -29.90 -5.98
CA ASN A 331 -0.18 -29.66 -5.47
C ASN A 331 -0.95 -28.55 -6.18
N CYS A 332 -0.27 -27.52 -6.70
CA CYS A 332 -0.89 -26.43 -7.44
C CYS A 332 -1.26 -26.91 -8.85
N THR A 333 -2.50 -26.73 -9.25
CA THR A 333 -3.03 -27.29 -10.49
C THR A 333 -3.48 -26.22 -11.48
N GLN A 334 -3.69 -26.63 -12.72
CA GLN A 334 -4.17 -25.78 -13.80
C GLN A 334 -5.45 -25.01 -13.41
N GLY A 335 -5.42 -23.70 -13.55
CA GLY A 335 -6.50 -22.79 -13.19
C GLY A 335 -6.47 -22.30 -11.75
N ASP A 336 -5.45 -22.67 -10.98
CA ASP A 336 -5.23 -22.10 -9.63
C ASP A 336 -4.56 -20.71 -9.72
N LEU A 337 -4.76 -19.93 -8.68
CA LEU A 337 -4.11 -18.63 -8.45
C LEU A 337 -3.09 -18.80 -7.33
N LEU A 338 -1.81 -18.59 -7.64
CA LEU A 338 -0.72 -18.61 -6.68
C LEU A 338 -0.32 -17.18 -6.33
N ILE A 339 -0.29 -16.87 -5.04
CA ILE A 339 0.14 -15.56 -4.55
C ILE A 339 1.37 -15.75 -3.68
N THR A 340 2.52 -15.17 -4.05
CA THR A 340 3.68 -15.01 -3.17
C THR A 340 3.55 -13.68 -2.46
N MET A 341 3.62 -13.68 -1.12
CA MET A 341 3.29 -12.51 -0.31
C MET A 341 4.28 -12.30 0.83
N GLY A 342 4.84 -11.09 0.91
CA GLY A 342 5.76 -10.70 1.98
C GLY A 342 6.77 -9.64 1.58
N ALA A 343 7.38 -8.98 2.59
CA ALA A 343 8.38 -7.93 2.40
C ALA A 343 9.83 -8.47 2.34
N GLY A 344 10.01 -9.78 2.45
CA GLY A 344 11.29 -10.46 2.37
C GLY A 344 11.64 -10.92 0.95
N ASP A 345 12.20 -12.11 0.86
CA ASP A 345 12.71 -12.73 -0.35
C ASP A 345 11.77 -13.81 -0.95
N VAL A 346 10.55 -13.94 -0.42
CA VAL A 346 9.52 -14.88 -0.88
C VAL A 346 9.17 -14.74 -2.38
N VAL A 347 9.40 -13.56 -2.98
CA VAL A 347 9.26 -13.31 -4.42
C VAL A 347 10.08 -14.30 -5.25
N ASN A 348 11.24 -14.73 -4.75
CA ASN A 348 12.14 -15.65 -5.44
C ASN A 348 11.43 -16.97 -5.78
N ILE A 349 10.47 -17.43 -4.95
CA ILE A 349 9.67 -18.64 -5.21
C ILE A 349 8.88 -18.47 -6.52
N GLY A 350 8.18 -17.34 -6.68
CA GLY A 350 7.43 -17.05 -7.90
C GLY A 350 8.33 -16.92 -9.13
N GLU A 351 9.50 -16.26 -8.99
CA GLU A 351 10.48 -16.09 -10.06
C GLU A 351 11.10 -17.44 -10.48
N GLN A 352 11.48 -18.30 -9.55
CA GLN A 352 12.04 -19.63 -9.84
C GLN A 352 10.99 -20.54 -10.51
N LEU A 353 9.75 -20.54 -10.03
CA LEU A 353 8.67 -21.27 -10.70
C LEU A 353 8.43 -20.78 -12.13
N LEU A 354 8.70 -19.51 -12.44
CA LEU A 354 8.63 -18.93 -13.78
C LEU A 354 9.89 -19.20 -14.61
N GLY A 355 10.93 -19.82 -14.03
CA GLY A 355 12.23 -20.10 -14.70
C GLY A 355 13.07 -18.83 -14.91
N LYS A 356 12.95 -17.85 -14.01
CA LYS A 356 13.71 -16.57 -14.04
C LYS A 356 14.89 -16.59 -13.09
#